data_24477c98eba1ba9ae793cb316886fee0
#
_entry.id   24477c98eba1ba9ae793cb316886fee0
#
_cell.length_a   1.000
_cell.length_b   1.000
_cell.length_c   1.000
_cell.angle_alpha   90.00
_cell.angle_beta   90.00
_cell.angle_gamma   90.00
#
_symmetry.space_group_name_H-M   'P 1'
#
loop_
_entity.id
_entity.type
_entity.pdbx_description
1 polymer ?
#
loop_
_entity_poly.entity_id
_entity_poly.type
_entity_poly.pdbx_seq_one_letter_code
_entity_poly.pdbx_strand_id
1 'polypeptide(L)'
;MIIPLPDTTTRDISKKLVEAQEHYTLTTGRVLTLIVSAYQGDDINVILDSIRDASHEHPARVLVVISEDPAAETSLDAELRVGGEAGASEIVIMRLHGELAHQAEAVVTPLLLPDTPIVAWWPTRYPDSPAEAPIGGLAQRRITDIAHSEGPTPQMLQQLSDGYQPGDSDMSWAMITLWRGIVASALDRLPHEPVGSVTISGPQSHPAVDLAAGWLADRLGVAVRRAADDPSLHHHFPISKLIFHRDSGDISLTVVDHGSVELAVPNSPTSLVALSVRSQAEVLAEELRHLDTDQIFANALRALPRVSYV
;
A
#
# COMPACT_ATOMS: atom_id res chain seq x y z
N MET A 1 -8.32 9.22 -23.96
CA MET A 1 -7.54 10.13 -24.83
C MET A 1 -6.24 10.47 -24.15
N ILE A 2 -5.14 10.48 -24.91
CA ILE A 2 -3.80 10.83 -24.44
C ILE A 2 -3.39 12.14 -25.12
N ILE A 3 -2.94 13.13 -24.33
CA ILE A 3 -2.49 14.44 -24.80
C ILE A 3 -1.04 14.63 -24.35
N PRO A 4 -0.05 14.54 -25.24
CA PRO A 4 1.33 14.82 -24.91
C PRO A 4 1.58 16.34 -24.81
N LEU A 5 2.42 16.73 -23.86
CA LEU A 5 2.82 18.11 -23.59
C LEU A 5 4.35 18.13 -23.37
N PRO A 6 5.15 18.03 -24.44
CA PRO A 6 6.60 18.11 -24.32
C PRO A 6 7.03 19.55 -24.02
N ASP A 7 8.14 19.71 -23.28
CA ASP A 7 8.75 20.98 -22.89
C ASP A 7 7.70 22.00 -22.42
N THR A 8 6.96 21.62 -21.37
CA THR A 8 5.77 22.31 -20.90
C THR A 8 5.99 23.02 -19.56
N THR A 9 4.91 23.66 -19.06
CA THR A 9 4.89 24.28 -17.75
C THR A 9 3.67 23.79 -16.94
N THR A 10 3.71 23.92 -15.62
CA THR A 10 2.54 23.63 -14.76
C THR A 10 1.31 24.45 -15.14
N ARG A 11 1.52 25.69 -15.64
CA ARG A 11 0.45 26.55 -16.14
C ARG A 11 -0.22 25.98 -17.38
N ASP A 12 0.56 25.45 -18.32
CA ASP A 12 0.04 24.86 -19.56
C ASP A 12 -0.68 23.55 -19.27
N ILE A 13 -0.15 22.74 -18.35
CA ILE A 13 -0.82 21.53 -17.84
C ILE A 13 -2.18 21.89 -17.22
N SER A 14 -2.21 22.88 -16.33
CA SER A 14 -3.45 23.35 -15.70
C SER A 14 -4.48 23.82 -16.71
N LYS A 15 -4.05 24.59 -17.74
CA LYS A 15 -4.93 25.04 -18.82
C LYS A 15 -5.50 23.86 -19.60
N LYS A 16 -4.67 22.87 -19.94
CA LYS A 16 -5.12 21.65 -20.64
C LYS A 16 -6.08 20.80 -19.82
N LEU A 17 -5.89 20.73 -18.50
CA LEU A 17 -6.83 20.07 -17.59
C LEU A 17 -8.21 20.72 -17.65
N VAL A 18 -8.28 22.06 -17.63
CA VAL A 18 -9.55 22.80 -17.74
C VAL A 18 -10.19 22.59 -19.11
N GLU A 19 -9.44 22.70 -20.20
CA GLU A 19 -9.94 22.44 -21.55
C GLU A 19 -10.48 21.02 -21.71
N ALA A 20 -9.80 20.01 -21.12
CA ALA A 20 -10.26 18.62 -21.15
C ALA A 20 -11.56 18.44 -20.38
N GLN A 21 -11.75 19.13 -19.25
CA GLN A 21 -12.98 19.08 -18.47
C GLN A 21 -14.20 19.65 -19.22
N GLU A 22 -14.01 20.70 -20.01
CA GLU A 22 -15.09 21.32 -20.80
C GLU A 22 -15.55 20.41 -21.95
N HIS A 23 -14.65 19.64 -22.54
CA HIS A 23 -14.94 18.82 -23.74
C HIS A 23 -15.37 17.39 -23.40
N TYR A 24 -15.00 16.89 -22.24
CA TYR A 24 -15.37 15.55 -21.80
C TYR A 24 -16.27 15.68 -20.59
N THR A 25 -17.42 15.00 -20.64
CA THR A 25 -18.26 14.79 -19.45
C THR A 25 -17.45 13.89 -18.49
N LEU A 26 -16.45 14.48 -17.85
CA LEU A 26 -15.69 13.78 -16.81
C LEU A 26 -16.66 13.51 -15.68
N THR A 27 -16.65 12.29 -15.20
CA THR A 27 -17.47 11.85 -14.06
C THR A 27 -17.30 12.88 -12.94
N THR A 28 -18.36 13.58 -12.63
CA THR A 28 -18.40 14.57 -11.56
C THR A 28 -18.17 13.85 -10.24
N GLY A 29 -17.17 14.23 -9.46
CA GLY A 29 -16.97 13.73 -8.12
C GLY A 29 -15.59 13.12 -7.85
N ARG A 30 -14.52 13.81 -8.28
CA ARG A 30 -13.18 13.47 -7.77
C ARG A 30 -13.18 13.68 -6.27
N VAL A 31 -12.84 12.60 -5.55
CA VAL A 31 -12.93 12.59 -4.09
C VAL A 31 -11.59 12.90 -3.43
N LEU A 32 -10.48 12.82 -4.17
CA LEU A 32 -9.13 13.07 -3.66
C LEU A 32 -8.15 13.45 -4.78
N THR A 33 -6.97 13.94 -4.38
CA THR A 33 -5.78 14.02 -5.23
C THR A 33 -4.80 12.93 -4.80
N LEU A 34 -4.39 12.06 -5.75
CA LEU A 34 -3.36 11.06 -5.54
C LEU A 34 -2.06 11.52 -6.21
N ILE A 35 -1.02 11.75 -5.42
CA ILE A 35 0.34 12.03 -5.91
C ILE A 35 1.11 10.72 -5.88
N VAL A 36 1.63 10.31 -7.02
CA VAL A 36 2.46 9.09 -7.16
C VAL A 36 3.88 9.51 -7.47
N SER A 37 4.81 9.14 -6.61
CA SER A 37 6.23 9.43 -6.79
C SER A 37 6.94 8.20 -7.35
N ALA A 38 7.47 8.34 -8.54
CA ALA A 38 8.23 7.32 -9.26
C ALA A 38 9.58 7.87 -9.72
N TYR A 39 10.44 7.00 -10.21
CA TYR A 39 11.80 7.33 -10.61
C TYR A 39 12.10 6.78 -11.99
N GLN A 40 13.15 7.32 -12.61
CA GLN A 40 13.69 6.79 -13.86
C GLN A 40 13.99 5.29 -13.71
N GLY A 41 13.47 4.49 -14.64
CA GLY A 41 13.63 3.04 -14.66
C GLY A 41 12.48 2.25 -14.04
N ASP A 42 11.57 2.88 -13.32
CA ASP A 42 10.36 2.21 -12.84
C ASP A 42 9.43 1.82 -14.00
N ASP A 43 8.71 0.70 -13.86
CA ASP A 43 7.69 0.30 -14.83
C ASP A 43 6.41 1.12 -14.64
N ILE A 44 6.39 2.29 -15.27
CA ILE A 44 5.28 3.23 -15.17
C ILE A 44 3.96 2.64 -15.68
N ASN A 45 4.00 1.68 -16.63
CA ASN A 45 2.77 1.08 -17.14
C ASN A 45 2.09 0.22 -16.08
N VAL A 46 2.83 -0.58 -15.33
CA VAL A 46 2.30 -1.38 -14.21
C VAL A 46 1.68 -0.48 -13.15
N ILE A 47 2.37 0.63 -12.80
CA ILE A 47 1.86 1.63 -11.85
C ILE A 47 0.55 2.24 -12.36
N LEU A 48 0.49 2.65 -13.63
CA LEU A 48 -0.68 3.25 -14.24
C LEU A 48 -1.86 2.28 -14.36
N ASP A 49 -1.60 1.01 -14.63
CA ASP A 49 -2.64 -0.01 -14.67
C ASP A 49 -3.27 -0.18 -13.27
N SER A 50 -2.45 -0.23 -12.21
CA SER A 50 -2.94 -0.29 -10.84
C SER A 50 -3.77 0.94 -10.45
N ILE A 51 -3.34 2.14 -10.85
CA ILE A 51 -4.06 3.40 -10.62
C ILE A 51 -5.40 3.40 -11.36
N ARG A 52 -5.40 3.02 -12.65
CA ARG A 52 -6.61 3.01 -13.47
C ARG A 52 -7.68 2.09 -12.88
N ASP A 53 -7.27 0.90 -12.47
CA ASP A 53 -8.19 -0.08 -11.93
C ASP A 53 -8.70 0.34 -10.53
N ALA A 54 -7.85 0.88 -9.65
CA ALA A 54 -8.26 1.43 -8.36
C ALA A 54 -9.20 2.65 -8.51
N SER A 55 -9.07 3.41 -9.61
CA SER A 55 -9.89 4.60 -9.88
C SER A 55 -11.38 4.32 -10.06
N HIS A 56 -11.77 3.08 -10.34
CA HIS A 56 -13.18 2.70 -10.44
C HIS A 56 -13.90 2.82 -9.10
N GLU A 57 -13.19 2.59 -7.98
CA GLU A 57 -13.76 2.78 -6.63
C GLU A 57 -13.54 4.21 -6.11
N HIS A 58 -12.40 4.83 -6.46
CA HIS A 58 -11.99 6.14 -5.95
C HIS A 58 -11.59 7.08 -7.08
N PRO A 59 -12.55 7.74 -7.76
CA PRO A 59 -12.26 8.73 -8.79
C PRO A 59 -11.40 9.86 -8.24
N ALA A 60 -10.24 10.11 -8.86
CA ALA A 60 -9.22 11.01 -8.34
C ALA A 60 -8.64 11.91 -9.44
N ARG A 61 -8.01 13.02 -9.01
CA ARG A 61 -6.93 13.61 -9.79
C ARG A 61 -5.64 12.88 -9.45
N VAL A 62 -5.00 12.27 -10.42
CA VAL A 62 -3.75 11.55 -10.23
C VAL A 62 -2.60 12.34 -10.84
N LEU A 63 -1.59 12.62 -10.03
CA LEU A 63 -0.38 13.33 -10.41
C LEU A 63 0.80 12.37 -10.28
N VAL A 64 1.20 11.75 -11.39
CA VAL A 64 2.37 10.86 -11.42
C VAL A 64 3.60 11.71 -11.70
N VAL A 65 4.52 11.74 -10.75
CA VAL A 65 5.76 12.49 -10.83
C VAL A 65 6.91 11.50 -10.97
N ILE A 66 7.63 11.60 -12.08
CA ILE A 66 8.79 10.76 -12.39
C ILE A 66 10.03 11.63 -12.29
N SER A 67 10.87 11.37 -11.28
CA SER A 67 12.19 12.00 -11.18
C SER A 67 13.15 11.34 -12.15
N GLU A 68 13.56 12.08 -13.17
CA GLU A 68 14.51 11.68 -14.21
C GLU A 68 15.94 12.10 -13.84
N ASP A 69 16.86 12.10 -14.81
CA ASP A 69 18.27 12.46 -14.59
C ASP A 69 18.42 13.91 -14.07
N PRO A 70 18.91 14.11 -12.83
CA PRO A 70 19.12 15.44 -12.27
C PRO A 70 20.28 16.22 -12.94
N ALA A 71 21.15 15.54 -13.70
CA ALA A 71 22.24 16.18 -14.43
C ALA A 71 21.85 16.64 -15.84
N ALA A 72 20.67 16.31 -16.30
CA ALA A 72 20.15 16.76 -17.61
C ALA A 72 19.82 18.26 -17.61
N GLU A 73 19.50 18.80 -18.79
CA GLU A 73 18.92 20.14 -18.89
C GLU A 73 17.58 20.20 -18.19
N THR A 74 17.35 21.29 -17.44
CA THR A 74 16.11 21.46 -16.66
C THR A 74 14.92 21.62 -17.59
N SER A 75 14.01 20.65 -17.56
CA SER A 75 12.78 20.66 -18.37
C SER A 75 11.67 19.85 -17.72
N LEU A 76 10.43 20.09 -18.15
CA LEU A 76 9.24 19.36 -17.74
C LEU A 76 8.53 18.83 -18.98
N ASP A 77 8.44 17.50 -19.07
CA ASP A 77 7.57 16.85 -20.04
C ASP A 77 6.33 16.31 -19.33
N ALA A 78 5.17 16.43 -19.95
CA ALA A 78 3.95 15.89 -19.38
C ALA A 78 3.07 15.15 -20.41
N GLU A 79 2.21 14.30 -19.88
CA GLU A 79 1.17 13.60 -20.63
C GLU A 79 -0.12 13.61 -19.81
N LEU A 80 -1.20 14.09 -20.41
CA LEU A 80 -2.53 14.07 -19.79
C LEU A 80 -3.34 12.91 -20.35
N ARG A 81 -3.84 12.04 -19.47
CA ARG A 81 -4.78 10.95 -19.80
C ARG A 81 -6.16 11.25 -19.23
N VAL A 82 -7.18 11.17 -20.08
CA VAL A 82 -8.59 11.41 -19.70
C VAL A 82 -9.53 10.41 -20.37
N GLY A 83 -10.71 10.23 -19.80
CA GLY A 83 -11.69 9.26 -20.28
C GLY A 83 -11.22 7.82 -20.12
N GLY A 84 -11.53 6.93 -21.07
CA GLY A 84 -11.20 5.49 -20.96
C GLY A 84 -9.73 5.16 -20.68
N GLU A 85 -8.80 6.05 -21.01
CA GLU A 85 -7.36 5.89 -20.75
C GLU A 85 -6.97 6.16 -19.28
N ALA A 86 -7.84 6.81 -18.54
CA ALA A 86 -7.65 7.16 -17.12
C ALA A 86 -8.63 6.46 -16.18
N GLY A 87 -9.49 5.56 -16.70
CA GLY A 87 -10.58 4.99 -15.92
C GLY A 87 -11.60 6.06 -15.50
N ALA A 88 -11.94 6.13 -14.24
CA ALA A 88 -12.84 7.15 -13.69
C ALA A 88 -12.10 8.43 -13.23
N SER A 89 -10.80 8.51 -13.43
CA SER A 89 -9.91 9.60 -12.97
C SER A 89 -9.45 10.51 -14.13
N GLU A 90 -8.67 11.51 -13.80
CA GLU A 90 -7.79 12.21 -14.73
C GLU A 90 -6.34 11.99 -14.26
N ILE A 91 -5.46 11.62 -15.17
CA ILE A 91 -4.07 11.30 -14.84
C ILE A 91 -3.15 12.28 -15.56
N VAL A 92 -2.28 12.92 -14.81
CA VAL A 92 -1.18 13.75 -15.31
C VAL A 92 0.12 13.04 -15.00
N ILE A 93 0.86 12.64 -16.04
CA ILE A 93 2.18 12.04 -15.91
C ILE A 93 3.19 13.14 -16.20
N MET A 94 4.12 13.38 -15.30
CA MET A 94 5.12 14.45 -15.37
C MET A 94 6.52 13.86 -15.23
N ARG A 95 7.40 14.14 -16.18
CA ARG A 95 8.82 13.78 -16.13
C ARG A 95 9.64 15.03 -15.85
N LEU A 96 10.33 15.01 -14.72
CA LEU A 96 11.09 16.15 -14.22
C LEU A 96 12.58 15.91 -14.44
N HIS A 97 13.19 16.72 -15.29
CA HIS A 97 14.59 16.65 -15.65
C HIS A 97 15.40 17.77 -14.98
N GLY A 98 16.69 17.53 -14.82
CA GLY A 98 17.61 18.52 -14.25
C GLY A 98 17.23 18.90 -12.81
N GLU A 99 17.31 20.18 -12.48
CA GLU A 99 16.99 20.67 -11.13
C GLU A 99 15.56 20.39 -10.70
N LEU A 100 14.61 20.28 -11.64
CA LEU A 100 13.21 19.96 -11.33
C LEU A 100 13.04 18.57 -10.73
N ALA A 101 13.93 17.62 -11.00
CA ALA A 101 13.87 16.27 -10.43
C ALA A 101 13.83 16.27 -8.89
N HIS A 102 14.33 17.33 -8.25
CA HIS A 102 14.30 17.53 -6.80
C HIS A 102 13.22 18.49 -6.32
N GLN A 103 12.36 19.01 -7.21
CA GLN A 103 11.35 20.02 -6.89
C GLN A 103 9.91 19.55 -7.18
N ALA A 104 9.66 18.26 -7.01
CA ALA A 104 8.36 17.64 -7.28
C ALA A 104 7.19 18.35 -6.58
N GLU A 105 7.38 18.78 -5.32
CA GLU A 105 6.37 19.53 -4.55
C GLU A 105 5.97 20.82 -5.26
N ALA A 106 6.93 21.62 -5.72
CA ALA A 106 6.66 22.88 -6.42
C ALA A 106 5.90 22.66 -7.73
N VAL A 107 6.16 21.54 -8.42
CA VAL A 107 5.49 21.19 -9.67
C VAL A 107 4.05 20.71 -9.43
N VAL A 108 3.78 19.92 -8.39
CA VAL A 108 2.43 19.36 -8.14
C VAL A 108 1.48 20.38 -7.48
N THR A 109 2.00 21.24 -6.62
CA THR A 109 1.18 22.17 -5.82
C THR A 109 0.17 22.99 -6.63
N PRO A 110 0.51 23.59 -7.79
CA PRO A 110 -0.46 24.33 -8.62
C PRO A 110 -1.53 23.46 -9.28
N LEU A 111 -1.36 22.13 -9.27
CA LEU A 111 -2.24 21.15 -9.91
C LEU A 111 -3.18 20.46 -8.93
N LEU A 112 -3.01 20.67 -7.62
CA LEU A 112 -3.86 20.08 -6.59
C LEU A 112 -5.31 20.53 -6.74
N LEU A 113 -6.24 19.63 -6.38
CA LEU A 113 -7.65 19.99 -6.28
C LEU A 113 -7.88 20.76 -4.98
N PRO A 114 -8.57 21.90 -5.00
CA PRO A 114 -8.93 22.60 -3.78
C PRO A 114 -9.89 21.75 -2.93
N ASP A 115 -9.76 21.86 -1.62
CA ASP A 115 -10.68 21.29 -0.62
C ASP A 115 -10.87 19.75 -0.74
N THR A 116 -9.91 19.05 -1.34
CA THR A 116 -9.93 17.58 -1.40
C THR A 116 -8.75 16.99 -0.64
N PRO A 117 -8.90 15.78 -0.03
CA PRO A 117 -7.78 15.07 0.57
C PRO A 117 -6.66 14.81 -0.42
N ILE A 118 -5.43 14.89 0.06
CA ILE A 118 -4.23 14.56 -0.71
C ILE A 118 -3.64 13.27 -0.15
N VAL A 119 -3.39 12.33 -1.05
CA VAL A 119 -2.70 11.06 -0.75
C VAL A 119 -1.39 11.02 -1.52
N ALA A 120 -0.31 10.65 -0.86
CA ALA A 120 0.97 10.37 -1.51
C ALA A 120 1.22 8.86 -1.52
N TRP A 121 1.64 8.32 -2.66
CA TRP A 121 2.01 6.92 -2.83
C TRP A 121 3.39 6.78 -3.48
N TRP A 122 4.23 5.95 -2.87
CA TRP A 122 5.55 5.54 -3.37
C TRP A 122 5.50 4.04 -3.71
N PRO A 123 5.33 3.67 -4.99
CA PRO A 123 5.16 2.28 -5.40
C PRO A 123 6.45 1.45 -5.39
N THR A 124 7.63 2.09 -5.42
CA THR A 124 8.92 1.39 -5.56
C THR A 124 9.96 1.84 -4.55
N ARG A 125 10.25 3.12 -4.48
CA ARG A 125 11.22 3.73 -3.57
C ARG A 125 10.54 4.84 -2.78
N TYR A 126 10.69 4.82 -1.47
CA TYR A 126 10.11 5.80 -0.57
C TYR A 126 11.19 6.48 0.29
N PRO A 127 10.95 7.69 0.80
CA PRO A 127 11.89 8.39 1.67
C PRO A 127 11.91 7.76 3.07
N ASP A 128 13.04 7.89 3.78
CA ASP A 128 13.21 7.36 5.14
C ASP A 128 12.13 7.86 6.11
N SER A 129 11.69 9.10 5.93
CA SER A 129 10.57 9.71 6.67
C SER A 129 9.54 10.24 5.68
N PRO A 130 8.49 9.46 5.34
CA PRO A 130 7.48 9.87 4.36
C PRO A 130 6.80 11.20 4.69
N ALA A 131 6.54 11.47 5.97
CA ALA A 131 5.87 12.70 6.40
C ALA A 131 6.75 13.96 6.27
N GLU A 132 8.06 13.81 6.33
CA GLU A 132 9.03 14.92 6.20
C GLU A 132 9.45 15.17 4.75
N ALA A 133 9.18 14.22 3.86
CA ALA A 133 9.44 14.39 2.44
C ALA A 133 8.56 15.49 1.84
N PRO A 134 9.05 16.29 0.87
CA PRO A 134 8.30 17.41 0.29
C PRO A 134 6.88 17.05 -0.17
N ILE A 135 6.73 15.95 -0.94
CA ILE A 135 5.40 15.45 -1.36
C ILE A 135 4.59 14.96 -0.16
N GLY A 136 5.24 14.28 0.79
CA GLY A 136 4.56 13.74 1.97
C GLY A 136 4.02 14.80 2.90
N GLY A 137 4.70 15.95 3.00
CA GLY A 137 4.24 17.12 3.76
C GLY A 137 2.94 17.74 3.23
N LEU A 138 2.60 17.51 1.95
CA LEU A 138 1.33 17.94 1.35
C LEU A 138 0.18 16.98 1.69
N ALA A 139 0.48 15.72 2.03
CA ALA A 139 -0.50 14.64 2.08
C ALA A 139 -0.98 14.33 3.50
N GLN A 140 -2.28 14.08 3.65
CA GLN A 140 -2.89 13.55 4.86
C GLN A 140 -2.65 12.04 5.01
N ARG A 141 -2.58 11.32 3.90
CA ARG A 141 -2.28 9.89 3.85
C ARG A 141 -1.03 9.66 3.01
N ARG A 142 -0.11 8.86 3.52
CA ARG A 142 1.18 8.54 2.88
C ARG A 142 1.32 7.03 2.86
N ILE A 143 1.44 6.49 1.65
CA ILE A 143 1.42 5.04 1.40
C ILE A 143 2.77 4.63 0.84
N THR A 144 3.48 3.76 1.54
CA THR A 144 4.70 3.10 1.06
C THR A 144 4.37 1.72 0.49
N ASP A 145 5.27 1.14 -0.28
CA ASP A 145 5.16 -0.23 -0.77
C ASP A 145 6.51 -0.97 -0.56
N ILE A 146 6.73 -1.41 0.68
CA ILE A 146 7.96 -2.09 1.08
C ILE A 146 8.14 -3.39 0.29
N ALA A 147 7.04 -4.08 -0.04
CA ALA A 147 7.10 -5.35 -0.75
C ALA A 147 7.69 -5.22 -2.17
N HIS A 148 7.55 -4.05 -2.81
CA HIS A 148 8.06 -3.75 -4.14
C HIS A 148 9.30 -2.84 -4.12
N SER A 149 9.80 -2.50 -2.94
CA SER A 149 10.98 -1.67 -2.77
C SER A 149 12.26 -2.50 -2.65
N GLU A 150 13.39 -1.95 -3.10
CA GLU A 150 14.69 -2.59 -2.97
C GLU A 150 15.26 -2.40 -1.57
N GLY A 151 15.64 -3.49 -0.92
CA GLY A 151 16.31 -3.47 0.37
C GLY A 151 15.88 -4.59 1.32
N PRO A 152 16.56 -4.72 2.46
CA PRO A 152 16.21 -5.72 3.47
C PRO A 152 14.95 -5.30 4.24
N THR A 153 13.89 -6.10 4.14
CA THR A 153 12.58 -5.85 4.77
C THR A 153 12.64 -5.46 6.25
N PRO A 154 13.42 -6.12 7.13
CA PRO A 154 13.46 -5.75 8.54
C PRO A 154 13.98 -4.33 8.78
N GLN A 155 15.01 -3.89 8.02
CA GLN A 155 15.55 -2.53 8.13
C GLN A 155 14.54 -1.49 7.62
N MET A 156 13.85 -1.79 6.52
CA MET A 156 12.84 -0.91 5.94
C MET A 156 11.64 -0.73 6.87
N LEU A 157 11.16 -1.82 7.51
CA LEU A 157 10.12 -1.74 8.53
C LEU A 157 10.57 -0.97 9.77
N GLN A 158 11.85 -1.13 10.18
CA GLN A 158 12.39 -0.36 11.30
C GLN A 158 12.45 1.14 10.98
N GLN A 159 12.92 1.52 9.78
CA GLN A 159 12.92 2.90 9.31
C GLN A 159 11.52 3.49 9.30
N LEU A 160 10.55 2.76 8.73
CA LEU A 160 9.15 3.19 8.72
C LEU A 160 8.58 3.34 10.14
N SER A 161 8.96 2.45 11.06
CA SER A 161 8.56 2.55 12.48
C SER A 161 9.16 3.75 13.18
N ASP A 162 10.44 4.02 12.95
CA ASP A 162 11.17 5.13 13.59
C ASP A 162 10.69 6.49 13.07
N GLY A 163 10.39 6.58 11.76
CA GLY A 163 9.90 7.79 11.10
C GLY A 163 8.38 7.93 11.10
N TYR A 164 7.63 6.99 11.68
CA TYR A 164 6.17 6.96 11.60
C TYR A 164 5.52 8.25 12.10
N GLN A 165 4.64 8.80 11.27
CA GLN A 165 3.73 9.88 11.64
C GLN A 165 2.27 9.48 11.36
N PRO A 166 1.29 10.05 12.09
CA PRO A 166 -0.12 9.81 11.82
C PRO A 166 -0.46 10.06 10.35
N GLY A 167 -1.08 9.07 9.70
CA GLY A 167 -1.38 9.08 8.27
C GLY A 167 -0.42 8.26 7.40
N ASP A 168 0.68 7.74 7.95
CA ASP A 168 1.54 6.79 7.25
C ASP A 168 0.91 5.40 7.22
N SER A 169 1.11 4.68 6.13
CA SER A 169 0.68 3.31 5.90
C SER A 169 1.61 2.59 4.91
N ASP A 170 1.40 1.28 4.77
CA ASP A 170 2.09 0.46 3.77
C ASP A 170 1.11 -0.47 3.07
N MET A 171 1.32 -0.68 1.77
CA MET A 171 0.48 -1.57 0.93
C MET A 171 0.34 -2.97 1.52
N SER A 172 1.39 -3.48 2.16
CA SER A 172 1.39 -4.81 2.79
C SER A 172 0.40 -4.92 3.96
N TRP A 173 0.04 -3.81 4.59
CA TRP A 173 -0.97 -3.76 5.64
C TRP A 173 -2.39 -3.93 5.10
N ALA A 174 -2.73 -3.23 4.03
CA ALA A 174 -4.02 -3.37 3.35
C ALA A 174 -4.17 -4.74 2.68
N MET A 175 -3.07 -5.30 2.17
CA MET A 175 -3.05 -6.65 1.57
C MET A 175 -3.60 -7.72 2.52
N ILE A 176 -3.29 -7.65 3.81
CA ILE A 176 -3.72 -8.65 4.79
C ILE A 176 -5.06 -8.33 5.47
N THR A 177 -5.81 -7.32 5.02
CA THR A 177 -7.09 -6.93 5.65
C THR A 177 -8.08 -8.09 5.75
N LEU A 178 -8.33 -8.82 4.67
CA LEU A 178 -9.24 -9.96 4.66
C LEU A 178 -8.74 -11.10 5.55
N TRP A 179 -7.45 -11.38 5.51
CA TRP A 179 -6.82 -12.39 6.36
C TRP A 179 -6.97 -12.05 7.86
N ARG A 180 -6.77 -10.78 8.24
CA ARG A 180 -7.00 -10.33 9.64
C ARG A 180 -8.44 -10.58 10.09
N GLY A 181 -9.42 -10.42 9.20
CA GLY A 181 -10.82 -10.76 9.46
C GLY A 181 -11.04 -12.25 9.71
N ILE A 182 -10.39 -13.12 8.92
CA ILE A 182 -10.44 -14.58 9.12
C ILE A 182 -9.82 -14.95 10.47
N VAL A 183 -8.67 -14.37 10.82
CA VAL A 183 -7.99 -14.58 12.11
C VAL A 183 -8.89 -14.20 13.28
N ALA A 184 -9.51 -13.03 13.25
CA ALA A 184 -10.44 -12.58 14.28
C ALA A 184 -11.62 -13.57 14.42
N SER A 185 -12.24 -13.97 13.32
CA SER A 185 -13.34 -14.95 13.30
C SER A 185 -12.91 -16.33 13.82
N ALA A 186 -11.66 -16.74 13.61
CA ALA A 186 -11.15 -18.02 14.13
C ALA A 186 -11.05 -18.02 15.65
N LEU A 187 -10.65 -16.88 16.24
CA LEU A 187 -10.55 -16.72 17.71
C LEU A 187 -11.92 -16.58 18.40
N ASP A 188 -12.96 -16.17 17.68
CA ASP A 188 -14.33 -16.11 18.19
C ASP A 188 -15.01 -17.49 18.30
N ARG A 189 -14.37 -18.55 17.81
CA ARG A 189 -14.92 -19.93 17.92
C ARG A 189 -14.77 -20.51 19.30
N LEU A 190 -15.76 -21.28 19.70
CA LEU A 190 -15.73 -22.02 20.98
C LEU A 190 -14.73 -23.18 20.96
N PRO A 191 -14.12 -23.53 22.11
CA PRO A 191 -14.23 -22.84 23.39
C PRO A 191 -13.41 -21.54 23.41
N HIS A 192 -13.92 -20.50 24.07
CA HIS A 192 -13.16 -19.26 24.32
C HIS A 192 -12.10 -19.55 25.36
N GLU A 193 -10.86 -19.52 24.94
CA GLU A 193 -9.70 -19.84 25.77
C GLU A 193 -8.55 -18.88 25.47
N PRO A 194 -7.78 -18.46 26.48
CA PRO A 194 -6.63 -17.58 26.23
C PRO A 194 -5.61 -18.22 25.29
N VAL A 195 -5.02 -17.38 24.43
CA VAL A 195 -3.87 -17.76 23.62
C VAL A 195 -2.61 -17.63 24.47
N GLY A 196 -1.82 -18.69 24.57
CA GLY A 196 -0.56 -18.69 25.33
C GLY A 196 0.62 -18.13 24.52
N SER A 197 0.69 -18.46 23.23
CA SER A 197 1.69 -17.92 22.29
C SER A 197 1.22 -18.10 20.85
N VAL A 198 1.92 -17.44 19.92
CA VAL A 198 1.61 -17.47 18.48
C VAL A 198 2.85 -17.84 17.67
N THR A 199 2.68 -18.66 16.64
CA THR A 199 3.68 -18.90 15.60
C THR A 199 3.11 -18.49 14.25
N ILE A 200 3.83 -17.63 13.52
CA ILE A 200 3.45 -17.16 12.18
C ILE A 200 4.58 -17.44 11.20
N SER A 201 4.26 -17.92 10.01
CA SER A 201 5.21 -18.31 8.96
C SER A 201 4.86 -17.65 7.62
N GLY A 202 5.89 -17.40 6.82
CA GLY A 202 5.81 -16.85 5.49
C GLY A 202 7.21 -16.41 5.02
N PRO A 203 7.39 -15.94 3.76
CA PRO A 203 8.69 -15.51 3.24
C PRO A 203 9.35 -14.44 4.11
N GLN A 204 10.63 -14.59 4.40
CA GLN A 204 11.38 -13.62 5.21
C GLN A 204 11.46 -12.22 4.59
N SER A 205 11.37 -12.17 3.26
CA SER A 205 11.43 -10.91 2.50
C SER A 205 10.08 -10.19 2.41
N HIS A 206 8.99 -10.73 2.97
CA HIS A 206 7.67 -10.11 2.77
C HIS A 206 7.17 -9.38 4.03
N PRO A 207 7.03 -8.03 3.99
CA PRO A 207 6.72 -7.20 5.14
C PRO A 207 5.35 -7.49 5.77
N ALA A 208 4.39 -8.01 5.00
CA ALA A 208 3.06 -8.35 5.52
C ALA A 208 3.10 -9.37 6.66
N VAL A 209 4.08 -10.29 6.66
CA VAL A 209 4.22 -11.32 7.71
C VAL A 209 4.69 -10.69 9.01
N ASP A 210 5.64 -9.75 8.93
CA ASP A 210 6.15 -9.02 10.08
C ASP A 210 5.09 -8.07 10.65
N LEU A 211 4.37 -7.35 9.79
CA LEU A 211 3.25 -6.49 10.21
C LEU A 211 2.14 -7.30 10.89
N ALA A 212 1.81 -8.48 10.37
CA ALA A 212 0.86 -9.39 10.99
C ALA A 212 1.36 -9.90 12.34
N ALA A 213 2.65 -10.24 12.46
CA ALA A 213 3.26 -10.66 13.72
C ALA A 213 3.22 -9.53 14.77
N GLY A 214 3.57 -8.31 14.40
CA GLY A 214 3.46 -7.13 15.25
C GLY A 214 2.03 -6.85 15.70
N TRP A 215 1.06 -6.95 14.78
CA TRP A 215 -0.36 -6.82 15.08
C TRP A 215 -0.82 -7.85 16.12
N LEU A 216 -0.44 -9.13 15.96
CA LEU A 216 -0.79 -10.20 16.91
C LEU A 216 -0.13 -9.98 18.27
N ALA A 217 1.14 -9.52 18.29
CA ALA A 217 1.85 -9.20 19.52
C ALA A 217 1.20 -8.04 20.29
N ASP A 218 0.70 -7.01 19.56
CA ASP A 218 -0.04 -5.90 20.16
C ASP A 218 -1.40 -6.34 20.71
N ARG A 219 -2.19 -7.02 19.87
CA ARG A 219 -3.60 -7.32 20.17
C ARG A 219 -3.78 -8.40 21.22
N LEU A 220 -2.91 -9.41 21.28
CA LEU A 220 -3.01 -10.53 22.19
C LEU A 220 -2.13 -10.38 23.44
N GLY A 221 -1.09 -9.54 23.37
CA GLY A 221 -0.16 -9.36 24.48
C GLY A 221 0.70 -10.58 24.81
N VAL A 222 0.83 -11.54 23.90
CA VAL A 222 1.56 -12.82 24.08
C VAL A 222 2.86 -12.85 23.27
N ALA A 223 3.69 -13.85 23.53
CA ALA A 223 4.88 -14.11 22.72
C ALA A 223 4.49 -14.52 21.30
N VAL A 224 5.05 -13.83 20.29
CA VAL A 224 4.87 -14.15 18.88
C VAL A 224 6.21 -14.56 18.27
N ARG A 225 6.24 -15.73 17.65
CA ARG A 225 7.39 -16.27 16.92
C ARG A 225 7.16 -16.11 15.42
N ARG A 226 8.05 -15.43 14.76
CA ARG A 226 8.17 -15.35 13.31
C ARG A 226 9.05 -16.51 12.86
N ALA A 227 8.42 -17.62 12.48
CA ALA A 227 9.15 -18.82 12.03
C ALA A 227 9.53 -18.73 10.54
N ALA A 228 10.59 -19.46 10.18
CA ALA A 228 10.94 -19.68 8.80
C ALA A 228 9.77 -20.34 8.05
N ASP A 229 9.71 -20.06 6.76
CA ASP A 229 8.68 -20.63 5.91
C ASP A 229 8.94 -22.12 5.65
N ASP A 230 7.87 -22.87 5.45
CA ASP A 230 7.96 -24.25 4.97
C ASP A 230 8.16 -24.23 3.45
N PRO A 231 9.32 -24.68 2.92
CA PRO A 231 9.58 -24.66 1.49
C PRO A 231 8.60 -25.52 0.66
N SER A 232 7.85 -26.41 1.31
CA SER A 232 6.82 -27.24 0.64
C SER A 232 5.50 -26.52 0.42
N LEU A 233 5.28 -25.37 1.09
CA LEU A 233 4.08 -24.56 0.94
C LEU A 233 4.22 -23.64 -0.28
N HIS A 234 3.23 -23.66 -1.14
CA HIS A 234 3.17 -22.73 -2.26
C HIS A 234 2.78 -21.32 -1.76
N HIS A 235 3.56 -20.30 -2.18
CA HIS A 235 3.36 -18.93 -1.77
C HIS A 235 2.23 -18.25 -2.57
N HIS A 236 0.99 -18.62 -2.29
CA HIS A 236 -0.17 -17.97 -2.88
C HIS A 236 -0.58 -16.70 -2.15
N PHE A 237 -0.13 -16.56 -0.91
CA PHE A 237 -0.38 -15.43 -0.02
C PHE A 237 0.86 -15.23 0.88
N PRO A 238 1.16 -13.99 1.32
CA PRO A 238 2.37 -13.73 2.10
C PRO A 238 2.48 -14.55 3.38
N ILE A 239 1.36 -14.83 4.04
CA ILE A 239 1.34 -15.61 5.28
C ILE A 239 0.95 -17.03 4.94
N SER A 240 1.89 -17.97 5.03
CA SER A 240 1.65 -19.37 4.70
C SER A 240 0.92 -20.11 5.83
N LYS A 241 1.27 -19.81 7.09
CA LYS A 241 0.70 -20.48 8.26
C LYS A 241 0.65 -19.58 9.49
N LEU A 242 -0.41 -19.76 10.30
CA LEU A 242 -0.57 -19.16 11.62
C LEU A 242 -1.02 -20.23 12.60
N ILE A 243 -0.41 -20.28 13.80
CA ILE A 243 -0.79 -21.19 14.88
C ILE A 243 -0.97 -20.38 16.16
N PHE A 244 -2.14 -20.53 16.78
CA PHE A 244 -2.40 -20.07 18.14
C PHE A 244 -2.24 -21.24 19.08
N HIS A 245 -1.24 -21.18 19.97
CA HIS A 245 -1.00 -22.21 20.98
C HIS A 245 -1.87 -21.94 22.21
N ARG A 246 -2.69 -22.95 22.60
CA ARG A 246 -3.61 -22.90 23.74
C ARG A 246 -3.52 -24.20 24.53
N ASP A 247 -3.97 -24.20 25.79
CA ASP A 247 -3.89 -25.37 26.66
C ASP A 247 -4.73 -26.57 26.18
N SER A 248 -5.91 -26.29 25.57
CA SER A 248 -6.80 -27.36 25.05
C SER A 248 -6.44 -27.83 23.63
N GLY A 249 -5.40 -27.24 23.00
CA GLY A 249 -4.93 -27.55 21.67
C GLY A 249 -4.89 -26.33 20.75
N ASP A 250 -4.12 -26.45 19.70
CA ASP A 250 -3.82 -25.35 18.79
C ASP A 250 -4.97 -25.03 17.83
N ILE A 251 -5.19 -23.73 17.54
CA ILE A 251 -5.91 -23.30 16.33
C ILE A 251 -4.87 -23.02 15.25
N SER A 252 -5.04 -23.59 14.07
CA SER A 252 -4.16 -23.28 12.95
C SER A 252 -4.92 -22.80 11.71
N LEU A 253 -4.32 -21.82 11.05
CA LEU A 253 -4.73 -21.32 9.72
C LEU A 253 -3.59 -21.60 8.76
N THR A 254 -3.85 -22.35 7.68
CA THR A 254 -2.85 -22.66 6.65
C THR A 254 -3.41 -22.29 5.30
N VAL A 255 -2.69 -21.47 4.54
CA VAL A 255 -3.06 -21.15 3.14
C VAL A 255 -2.74 -22.37 2.28
N VAL A 256 -3.75 -22.93 1.64
CA VAL A 256 -3.62 -24.18 0.89
C VAL A 256 -3.65 -23.99 -0.62
N ASP A 257 -4.25 -22.90 -1.09
CA ASP A 257 -4.30 -22.52 -2.50
C ASP A 257 -4.51 -20.99 -2.67
N HIS A 258 -4.71 -20.56 -3.93
CA HIS A 258 -4.93 -19.15 -4.27
C HIS A 258 -6.21 -18.51 -3.70
N GLY A 259 -7.12 -19.28 -3.16
CA GLY A 259 -8.43 -18.80 -2.73
C GLY A 259 -8.87 -19.34 -1.39
N SER A 260 -8.05 -20.15 -0.68
CA SER A 260 -8.51 -20.90 0.48
C SER A 260 -7.51 -20.95 1.62
N VAL A 261 -8.02 -20.79 2.82
CA VAL A 261 -7.33 -21.04 4.08
C VAL A 261 -7.98 -22.23 4.76
N GLU A 262 -7.18 -23.24 5.09
CA GLU A 262 -7.59 -24.32 5.97
C GLU A 262 -7.57 -23.85 7.41
N LEU A 263 -8.69 -23.94 8.09
CA LEU A 263 -8.85 -23.61 9.51
C LEU A 263 -9.09 -24.89 10.30
N ALA A 264 -8.15 -25.27 11.16
CA ALA A 264 -8.25 -26.36 12.09
C ALA A 264 -8.43 -25.85 13.52
N VAL A 265 -9.47 -26.31 14.20
CA VAL A 265 -9.79 -26.01 15.60
C VAL A 265 -9.92 -27.31 16.36
N PRO A 266 -9.40 -27.43 17.60
CA PRO A 266 -9.49 -28.66 18.38
C PRO A 266 -10.93 -29.16 18.51
N ASN A 267 -11.09 -30.47 18.38
CA ASN A 267 -12.40 -31.15 18.48
C ASN A 267 -13.46 -30.71 17.48
N SER A 268 -13.06 -30.04 16.40
CA SER A 268 -13.94 -29.61 15.32
C SER A 268 -13.43 -30.13 13.97
N PRO A 269 -14.31 -30.41 13.00
CA PRO A 269 -13.88 -30.71 11.64
C PRO A 269 -13.07 -29.52 11.07
N THR A 270 -12.00 -29.83 10.34
CA THR A 270 -11.28 -28.81 9.57
C THR A 270 -12.21 -28.17 8.55
N SER A 271 -12.15 -26.86 8.41
CA SER A 271 -12.96 -26.10 7.47
C SER A 271 -12.10 -25.29 6.51
N LEU A 272 -12.56 -25.17 5.27
CA LEU A 272 -11.97 -24.26 4.29
C LEU A 272 -12.71 -22.91 4.33
N VAL A 273 -11.93 -21.84 4.43
CA VAL A 273 -12.42 -20.45 4.45
C VAL A 273 -11.88 -19.76 3.19
N ALA A 274 -12.76 -19.09 2.45
CA ALA A 274 -12.33 -18.34 1.27
C ALA A 274 -11.41 -17.18 1.65
N LEU A 275 -10.26 -17.07 0.98
CA LEU A 275 -9.34 -15.94 1.07
C LEU A 275 -9.02 -15.47 -0.35
N SER A 276 -9.58 -14.33 -0.75
CA SER A 276 -9.22 -13.70 -2.02
C SER A 276 -7.86 -13.02 -1.90
N VAL A 277 -6.93 -13.39 -2.78
CA VAL A 277 -5.65 -12.68 -2.93
C VAL A 277 -5.90 -11.42 -3.75
N ARG A 278 -5.62 -10.27 -3.17
CA ARG A 278 -5.83 -8.98 -3.82
C ARG A 278 -4.71 -8.63 -4.79
N SER A 279 -5.06 -8.08 -5.93
CA SER A 279 -4.13 -7.42 -6.84
C SER A 279 -3.59 -6.12 -6.23
N GLN A 280 -2.51 -5.56 -6.78
CA GLN A 280 -1.98 -4.26 -6.33
C GLN A 280 -3.03 -3.14 -6.44
N ALA A 281 -3.85 -3.16 -7.49
CA ALA A 281 -4.95 -2.21 -7.67
C ALA A 281 -6.00 -2.31 -6.56
N GLU A 282 -6.42 -3.53 -6.18
CA GLU A 282 -7.38 -3.76 -5.09
C GLU A 282 -6.79 -3.38 -3.73
N VAL A 283 -5.48 -3.58 -3.53
CA VAL A 283 -4.78 -3.15 -2.31
C VAL A 283 -4.71 -1.62 -2.25
N LEU A 284 -4.39 -0.96 -3.37
CA LEU A 284 -4.40 0.51 -3.45
C LEU A 284 -5.82 1.06 -3.20
N ALA A 285 -6.85 0.47 -3.80
CA ALA A 285 -8.24 0.87 -3.56
C ALA A 285 -8.63 0.73 -2.07
N GLU A 286 -8.17 -0.32 -1.39
CA GLU A 286 -8.38 -0.49 0.06
C GLU A 286 -7.69 0.60 0.88
N GLU A 287 -6.45 0.98 0.54
CA GLU A 287 -5.72 2.07 1.20
C GLU A 287 -6.41 3.43 0.99
N LEU A 288 -7.00 3.66 -0.19
CA LEU A 288 -7.72 4.89 -0.50
C LEU A 288 -9.11 4.98 0.14
N ARG A 289 -9.65 3.87 0.64
CA ARG A 289 -10.99 3.83 1.26
C ARG A 289 -11.03 4.53 2.61
N HIS A 290 -9.92 4.50 3.36
CA HIS A 290 -9.83 5.08 4.69
C HIS A 290 -8.63 6.03 4.77
N LEU A 291 -8.89 7.33 4.74
CA LEU A 291 -7.85 8.36 4.76
C LEU A 291 -7.45 8.77 6.18
N ASP A 292 -8.22 8.37 7.18
CA ASP A 292 -7.92 8.60 8.58
C ASP A 292 -6.70 7.80 9.06
N THR A 293 -6.09 8.25 10.15
CA THR A 293 -4.97 7.56 10.78
C THR A 293 -5.36 6.15 11.23
N ASP A 294 -4.65 5.13 10.75
CA ASP A 294 -4.80 3.75 11.21
C ASP A 294 -3.95 3.50 12.47
N GLN A 295 -4.60 3.63 13.63
CA GLN A 295 -3.95 3.38 14.92
C GLN A 295 -3.54 1.91 15.09
N ILE A 296 -4.21 0.98 14.41
CA ILE A 296 -3.89 -0.46 14.50
C ILE A 296 -2.60 -0.76 13.75
N PHE A 297 -2.41 -0.13 12.58
CA PHE A 297 -1.15 -0.20 11.84
C PHE A 297 0.01 0.38 12.69
N ALA A 298 -0.19 1.57 13.26
CA ALA A 298 0.81 2.21 14.13
C ALA A 298 1.22 1.31 15.31
N ASN A 299 0.25 0.65 15.94
CA ASN A 299 0.51 -0.26 17.05
C ASN A 299 1.23 -1.52 16.59
N ALA A 300 0.88 -2.07 15.41
CA ALA A 300 1.55 -3.20 14.81
C ALA A 300 3.04 -2.92 14.56
N LEU A 301 3.37 -1.75 13.98
CA LEU A 301 4.75 -1.30 13.79
C LEU A 301 5.52 -1.20 15.11
N ARG A 302 4.95 -0.55 16.12
CA ARG A 302 5.59 -0.38 17.44
C ARG A 302 5.79 -1.71 18.19
N ALA A 303 5.01 -2.72 17.85
CA ALA A 303 5.10 -4.05 18.49
C ALA A 303 6.13 -4.98 17.82
N LEU A 304 6.71 -4.62 16.66
CA LEU A 304 7.73 -5.43 15.97
C LEU A 304 8.91 -5.84 16.86
N PRO A 305 9.46 -5.00 17.77
CA PRO A 305 10.53 -5.42 18.69
C PRO A 305 10.15 -6.54 19.67
N ARG A 306 8.85 -6.83 19.81
CA ARG A 306 8.32 -7.92 20.68
C ARG A 306 8.22 -9.25 19.93
N VAL A 307 8.47 -9.29 18.64
CA VAL A 307 8.44 -10.48 17.80
C VAL A 307 9.79 -11.18 17.84
N SER A 308 9.77 -12.50 18.08
CA SER A 308 10.98 -13.33 18.07
C SER A 308 11.15 -14.00 16.72
N TYR A 309 12.29 -13.82 16.08
CA TYR A 309 12.64 -14.43 14.79
C TYR A 309 13.39 -15.74 15.04
N VAL A 310 12.93 -16.86 14.44
CA VAL A 310 13.47 -18.22 14.63
C VAL A 310 13.61 -18.94 13.30
#